data_b85b2bc5da8b2aee663c6e14745d2faa
#
_entry.id   b85b2bc5da8b2aee663c6e14745d2faa
#
_cell.length_a   1.000
_cell.length_b   1.000
_cell.length_c   1.000
_cell.angle_alpha   90.00
_cell.angle_beta   90.00
_cell.angle_gamma   90.00
#
_symmetry.space_group_name_H-M   'P 1'
#
loop_
_entity.id
_entity.type
_entity.pdbx_description
1 polymer ?
#
loop_
_entity_poly.entity_id
_entity_poly.type
_entity_poly.pdbx_seq_one_letter_code
_entity_poly.pdbx_strand_id
1 'polypeptide(L)'
;MAVAFGSVGIHVGVTVGLDPGRDKVGWAFVGEGRELLVSGIFPAGERALFWLGLRALPGDADALAPWTLEAPLPRGEASSRMAFVTAFVVGDGTCGGELASSLEAQDFGCPILRVDERGTTLEARTLYWRLHGPSWWQRLLPRTLWVPPRPLDDLAAWAIAMRGMAGPVD
;
A
#
# COMPACT_ATOMS: atom_id res chain seq x y z
N MET A 1 -6.27 32.33 -33.61
CA MET A 1 -6.07 32.33 -32.15
C MET A 1 -6.42 30.95 -31.67
N ALA A 2 -5.41 30.07 -31.54
CA ALA A 2 -5.60 28.68 -31.17
C ALA A 2 -5.56 28.58 -29.64
N VAL A 3 -6.68 28.18 -29.05
CA VAL A 3 -6.77 27.87 -27.63
C VAL A 3 -6.10 26.51 -27.40
N ALA A 4 -4.95 26.51 -26.73
CA ALA A 4 -4.29 25.29 -26.30
C ALA A 4 -5.20 24.60 -25.27
N PHE A 5 -5.78 23.46 -25.64
CA PHE A 5 -6.37 22.53 -24.68
C PHE A 5 -5.23 21.95 -23.84
N GLY A 6 -5.11 22.45 -22.61
CA GLY A 6 -4.27 21.84 -21.60
C GLY A 6 -4.71 20.38 -21.45
N SER A 7 -3.78 19.45 -21.51
CA SER A 7 -4.00 18.05 -21.20
C SER A 7 -4.58 17.96 -19.79
N VAL A 8 -5.87 17.68 -19.69
CA VAL A 8 -6.49 17.25 -18.42
C VAL A 8 -5.84 15.92 -18.09
N GLY A 9 -4.86 15.94 -17.20
CA GLY A 9 -4.26 14.72 -16.67
C GLY A 9 -5.39 13.88 -16.09
N ILE A 10 -5.55 12.67 -16.60
CA ILE A 10 -6.44 11.67 -15.99
C ILE A 10 -5.86 11.40 -14.61
N HIS A 11 -6.50 11.97 -13.57
CA HIS A 11 -6.12 11.70 -12.18
C HIS A 11 -6.55 10.27 -11.86
N VAL A 12 -5.61 9.37 -12.02
CA VAL A 12 -5.78 7.95 -11.70
C VAL A 12 -5.85 7.82 -10.18
N GLY A 13 -6.97 7.35 -9.66
CA GLY A 13 -7.18 7.17 -8.22
C GLY A 13 -6.18 6.20 -7.60
N VAL A 14 -5.84 6.44 -6.34
CA VAL A 14 -4.91 5.60 -5.57
C VAL A 14 -5.62 5.03 -4.36
N THR A 15 -5.50 3.73 -4.17
CA THR A 15 -5.99 3.02 -2.99
C THR A 15 -4.84 2.76 -2.03
N VAL A 16 -5.03 3.08 -0.74
CA VAL A 16 -4.06 2.77 0.32
C VAL A 16 -4.52 1.54 1.08
N GLY A 17 -3.72 0.47 1.00
CA GLY A 17 -3.91 -0.73 1.81
C GLY A 17 -3.16 -0.64 3.13
N LEU A 18 -3.76 -1.18 4.20
CA LEU A 18 -3.20 -1.24 5.54
C LEU A 18 -3.34 -2.65 6.11
N ASP A 19 -2.22 -3.25 6.50
CA ASP A 19 -2.15 -4.55 7.17
C ASP A 19 -1.91 -4.34 8.67
N PRO A 20 -2.95 -4.47 9.52
CA PRO A 20 -2.91 -4.09 10.93
C PRO A 20 -2.27 -5.17 11.81
N GLY A 21 -0.97 -5.09 12.04
CA GLY A 21 -0.28 -5.92 13.04
C GLY A 21 -0.26 -5.29 14.44
N ARG A 22 0.10 -6.10 15.46
CA ARG A 22 0.19 -5.65 16.86
C ARG A 22 1.34 -4.67 17.09
N ASP A 23 2.51 -4.99 16.57
CA ASP A 23 3.75 -4.25 16.80
C ASP A 23 4.10 -3.32 15.64
N LYS A 24 3.59 -3.61 14.45
CA LYS A 24 3.87 -2.91 13.21
C LYS A 24 2.67 -2.95 12.28
N VAL A 25 2.59 -1.99 11.39
CA VAL A 25 1.55 -1.88 10.38
C VAL A 25 2.19 -1.84 9.01
N GLY A 26 1.79 -2.75 8.12
CA GLY A 26 2.14 -2.69 6.72
C GLY A 26 1.27 -1.68 5.98
N TRP A 27 1.82 -0.99 4.99
CA TRP A 27 1.08 -0.06 4.15
C TRP A 27 1.54 -0.13 2.69
N ALA A 28 0.61 0.14 1.78
CA ALA A 28 0.90 0.17 0.34
C ALA A 28 -0.02 1.15 -0.39
N PHE A 29 0.55 1.96 -1.28
CA PHE A 29 -0.17 2.76 -2.26
C PHE A 29 -0.27 1.98 -3.57
N VAL A 30 -1.48 1.82 -4.05
CA VAL A 30 -1.80 0.97 -5.20
C VAL A 30 -2.58 1.78 -6.22
N GLY A 31 -2.11 1.79 -7.46
CA GLY A 31 -2.78 2.44 -8.58
C GLY A 31 -3.99 1.64 -9.07
N GLU A 32 -4.83 2.25 -9.91
CA GLU A 32 -6.04 1.63 -10.48
C GLU A 32 -5.76 0.34 -11.26
N GLY A 33 -4.59 0.25 -11.91
CA GLY A 33 -4.11 -0.97 -12.57
C GLY A 33 -3.62 -2.05 -11.62
N ARG A 34 -3.80 -1.88 -10.29
CA ARG A 34 -3.33 -2.78 -9.22
C ARG A 34 -1.80 -2.85 -9.11
N GLU A 35 -1.09 -1.93 -9.73
CA GLU A 35 0.35 -1.80 -9.60
C GLU A 35 0.74 -1.17 -8.26
N LEU A 36 1.84 -1.64 -7.68
CA LEU A 36 2.43 -1.05 -6.49
C LEU A 36 3.13 0.27 -6.86
N LEU A 37 2.77 1.35 -6.18
CA LEU A 37 3.45 2.64 -6.32
C LEU A 37 4.58 2.76 -5.30
N VAL A 38 4.26 2.52 -4.04
CA VAL A 38 5.20 2.53 -2.92
C VAL A 38 4.61 1.71 -1.78
N SER A 39 5.45 1.06 -0.99
CA SER A 39 5.02 0.36 0.22
C SER A 39 6.06 0.40 1.31
N GLY A 40 5.65 0.08 2.52
CA GLY A 40 6.52 0.01 3.67
C GLY A 40 5.84 -0.48 4.93
N ILE A 41 6.56 -0.34 6.02
CA ILE A 41 6.14 -0.80 7.35
C ILE A 41 6.48 0.29 8.36
N PHE A 42 5.55 0.64 9.23
CA PHE A 42 5.82 1.51 10.37
C PHE A 42 5.52 0.80 11.70
N PRO A 43 6.24 1.12 12.79
CA PRO A 43 5.93 0.64 14.13
C PRO A 43 4.54 1.11 14.56
N ALA A 44 3.73 0.24 15.16
CA ALA A 44 2.36 0.60 15.57
C ALA A 44 2.32 1.81 16.53
N GLY A 45 3.38 2.01 17.33
CA GLY A 45 3.54 3.18 18.19
C GLY A 45 3.78 4.51 17.46
N GLU A 46 4.19 4.46 16.18
CA GLU A 46 4.45 5.64 15.35
C GLU A 46 3.25 6.04 14.47
N ARG A 47 2.09 5.43 14.70
CA ARG A 47 0.86 5.66 13.93
C ARG A 47 0.53 7.15 13.73
N ALA A 48 0.64 7.96 14.79
CA ALA A 48 0.36 9.38 14.71
C ALA A 48 1.33 10.12 13.75
N LEU A 49 2.60 9.75 13.78
CA LEU A 49 3.61 10.32 12.87
C LEU A 49 3.35 9.89 11.43
N PHE A 50 2.93 8.64 11.22
CA PHE A 50 2.57 8.15 9.89
C PHE A 50 1.36 8.92 9.31
N TRP A 51 0.31 9.20 10.13
CA TRP A 51 -0.83 10.02 9.68
C TRP A 51 -0.42 11.45 9.32
N LEU A 52 0.52 12.04 10.06
CA LEU A 52 1.08 13.35 9.72
C LEU A 52 1.85 13.29 8.39
N GLY A 53 2.63 12.24 8.16
CA GLY A 53 3.32 12.00 6.90
C GLY A 53 2.34 11.89 5.72
N LEU A 54 1.25 11.14 5.87
CA LEU A 54 0.19 11.03 4.85
C LEU A 54 -0.40 12.39 4.48
N ARG A 55 -0.64 13.26 5.47
CA ARG A 55 -1.17 14.62 5.23
C ARG A 55 -0.16 15.51 4.52
N ALA A 56 1.12 15.27 4.71
CA ALA A 56 2.19 16.07 4.13
C ALA A 56 2.47 15.70 2.66
N LEU A 57 2.08 14.51 2.20
CA LEU A 57 2.39 13.99 0.85
C LEU A 57 2.14 14.95 -0.31
N PRO A 58 1.05 15.76 -0.34
CA PRO A 58 0.84 16.70 -1.46
C PRO A 58 1.94 17.76 -1.59
N GLY A 59 2.67 18.03 -0.51
CA GLY A 59 3.75 19.04 -0.48
C GLY A 59 5.14 18.48 -0.20
N ASP A 60 5.23 17.26 0.33
CA ASP A 60 6.48 16.59 0.69
C ASP A 60 6.47 15.13 0.23
N ALA A 61 7.12 14.89 -0.88
CA ALA A 61 7.22 13.55 -1.50
C ALA A 61 7.97 12.52 -0.64
N ASP A 62 8.80 12.98 0.28
CA ASP A 62 9.63 12.13 1.15
C ASP A 62 9.02 11.96 2.56
N ALA A 63 7.80 12.47 2.80
CA ALA A 63 7.14 12.40 4.11
C ALA A 63 7.00 10.98 4.69
N LEU A 64 6.96 9.95 3.84
CA LEU A 64 6.88 8.54 4.24
C LEU A 64 8.20 7.78 4.07
N ALA A 65 9.29 8.46 3.64
CA ALA A 65 10.58 7.83 3.39
C ALA A 65 11.14 7.01 4.58
N PRO A 66 10.99 7.42 5.86
CA PRO A 66 11.50 6.64 7.00
C PRO A 66 10.95 5.21 7.09
N TRP A 67 9.75 4.96 6.55
CA TRP A 67 9.06 3.68 6.64
C TRP A 67 8.95 2.96 5.29
N THR A 68 9.49 3.55 4.21
CA THR A 68 9.39 3.00 2.85
C THR A 68 10.36 1.81 2.67
N LEU A 69 9.84 0.72 2.11
CA LEU A 69 10.61 -0.48 1.76
C LEU A 69 10.68 -0.71 0.26
N GLU A 70 9.58 -0.50 -0.46
CA GLU A 70 9.50 -0.70 -1.91
C GLU A 70 9.03 0.58 -2.60
N ALA A 71 9.72 0.98 -3.65
CA ALA A 71 9.35 2.10 -4.50
C ALA A 71 9.70 1.76 -5.97
N PRO A 72 8.90 0.89 -6.62
CA PRO A 72 9.22 0.38 -7.95
C PRO A 72 9.12 1.43 -9.06
N LEU A 73 8.42 2.55 -8.81
CA LEU A 73 8.30 3.65 -9.75
C LEU A 73 9.33 4.76 -9.48
N PRO A 74 9.67 5.56 -10.50
CA PRO A 74 10.46 6.78 -10.30
C PRO A 74 9.78 7.71 -9.27
N ARG A 75 10.56 8.30 -8.36
CA ARG A 75 10.04 9.11 -7.23
C ARG A 75 9.04 10.19 -7.68
N GLY A 76 9.33 10.92 -8.73
CA GLY A 76 8.43 11.99 -9.21
C GLY A 76 7.08 11.49 -9.71
N GLU A 77 7.03 10.32 -10.32
CA GLU A 77 5.79 9.67 -10.78
C GLU A 77 4.98 9.15 -9.60
N ALA A 78 5.62 8.41 -8.69
CA ALA A 78 4.96 7.89 -7.50
C ALA A 78 4.36 9.03 -6.65
N SER A 79 5.13 10.08 -6.37
CA SER A 79 4.71 11.19 -5.53
C SER A 79 3.52 11.96 -6.10
N SER A 80 3.52 12.25 -7.40
CA SER A 80 2.40 12.94 -8.04
C SER A 80 1.10 12.13 -7.97
N ARG A 81 1.19 10.80 -8.06
CA ARG A 81 0.03 9.90 -7.96
C ARG A 81 -0.45 9.72 -6.51
N MET A 82 0.47 9.59 -5.54
CA MET A 82 0.14 9.42 -4.12
C MET A 82 -0.68 10.58 -3.54
N ALA A 83 -0.63 11.77 -4.13
CA ALA A 83 -1.46 12.91 -3.75
C ALA A 83 -2.96 12.70 -4.00
N PHE A 84 -3.35 11.68 -4.77
CA PHE A 84 -4.74 11.41 -5.18
C PHE A 84 -5.30 10.13 -4.55
N VAL A 85 -5.22 10.03 -3.22
CA VAL A 85 -5.84 8.91 -2.48
C VAL A 85 -7.35 9.00 -2.61
N THR A 86 -7.96 7.93 -3.08
CA THR A 86 -9.42 7.81 -3.29
C THR A 86 -10.09 6.86 -2.31
N ALA A 87 -9.35 5.96 -1.69
CA ALA A 87 -9.88 5.04 -0.68
C ALA A 87 -8.77 4.49 0.22
N PHE A 88 -9.14 4.13 1.44
CA PHE A 88 -8.34 3.29 2.33
C PHE A 88 -8.98 1.91 2.45
N VAL A 89 -8.15 0.88 2.50
CA VAL A 89 -8.58 -0.50 2.72
C VAL A 89 -7.79 -1.08 3.89
N VAL A 90 -8.48 -1.49 4.93
CA VAL A 90 -7.89 -2.02 6.17
C VAL A 90 -8.23 -3.50 6.30
N GLY A 91 -7.24 -4.34 6.58
CA GLY A 91 -7.45 -5.73 6.94
C GLY A 91 -8.28 -5.86 8.22
N ASP A 92 -9.12 -6.90 8.32
CA ASP A 92 -10.05 -7.12 9.43
C ASP A 92 -9.44 -7.90 10.62
N GLY A 93 -8.13 -8.08 10.63
CA GLY A 93 -7.40 -8.76 11.70
C GLY A 93 -7.57 -8.15 13.09
N THR A 94 -6.91 -8.75 14.07
CA THR A 94 -7.09 -8.43 15.50
C THR A 94 -6.98 -6.94 15.82
N CYS A 95 -6.10 -6.20 15.15
CA CYS A 95 -5.90 -4.75 15.32
C CYS A 95 -6.62 -3.91 14.27
N GLY A 96 -7.37 -4.52 13.35
CA GLY A 96 -8.01 -3.84 12.22
C GLY A 96 -9.05 -2.80 12.64
N GLY A 97 -9.87 -3.13 13.65
CA GLY A 97 -10.87 -2.19 14.18
C GLY A 97 -10.26 -0.94 14.79
N GLU A 98 -9.21 -1.11 15.60
CA GLU A 98 -8.51 0.02 16.23
C GLU A 98 -7.81 0.90 15.19
N LEU A 99 -7.16 0.28 14.20
CA LEU A 99 -6.49 1.00 13.12
C LEU A 99 -7.50 1.78 12.27
N ALA A 100 -8.64 1.17 11.90
CA ALA A 100 -9.71 1.82 11.15
C ALA A 100 -10.28 3.01 11.91
N SER A 101 -10.61 2.87 13.22
CA SER A 101 -11.09 3.99 14.05
C SER A 101 -10.07 5.12 14.16
N SER A 102 -8.78 4.78 14.29
CA SER A 102 -7.70 5.78 14.30
C SER A 102 -7.60 6.54 12.99
N LEU A 103 -7.83 5.85 11.87
CA LEU A 103 -7.82 6.43 10.53
C LEU A 103 -9.06 7.30 10.28
N GLU A 104 -10.25 6.84 10.70
CA GLU A 104 -11.51 7.61 10.65
C GLU A 104 -11.38 8.96 11.37
N ALA A 105 -10.74 8.96 12.55
CA ALA A 105 -10.48 10.17 13.31
C ALA A 105 -9.58 11.20 12.60
N GLN A 106 -8.88 10.78 11.55
CA GLN A 106 -8.05 11.68 10.73
C GLN A 106 -8.85 12.46 9.69
N ASP A 107 -10.04 12.01 9.30
CA ASP A 107 -10.89 12.65 8.29
C ASP A 107 -10.14 13.04 7.00
N PHE A 108 -9.65 12.02 6.30
CA PHE A 108 -8.98 12.21 4.98
C PHE A 108 -9.98 12.50 3.84
N GLY A 109 -11.28 12.50 4.10
CA GLY A 109 -12.32 12.79 3.12
C GLY A 109 -12.54 11.69 2.08
N CYS A 110 -12.05 10.47 2.32
CA CYS A 110 -12.25 9.33 1.45
C CYS A 110 -12.72 8.10 2.22
N PRO A 111 -13.43 7.14 1.57
CA PRO A 111 -13.98 5.97 2.21
C PRO A 111 -12.90 5.06 2.80
N ILE A 112 -13.25 4.43 3.92
CA ILE A 112 -12.44 3.39 4.56
C ILE A 112 -13.20 2.07 4.46
N LEU A 113 -12.61 1.11 3.77
CA LEU A 113 -13.16 -0.22 3.56
C LEU A 113 -12.45 -1.21 4.48
N ARG A 114 -13.17 -2.24 4.95
CA ARG A 114 -12.57 -3.36 5.66
C ARG A 114 -12.71 -4.63 4.82
N VAL A 115 -11.65 -5.42 4.77
CA VAL A 115 -11.62 -6.66 3.98
C VAL A 115 -11.01 -7.80 4.79
N ASP A 116 -11.45 -9.03 4.49
CA ASP A 116 -10.86 -10.25 5.06
C ASP A 116 -9.37 -10.34 4.66
N GLU A 117 -8.49 -10.43 5.66
CA GLU A 117 -7.04 -10.55 5.45
C GLU A 117 -6.55 -12.00 5.31
N ARG A 118 -7.44 -13.01 5.44
CA ARG A 118 -7.05 -14.41 5.36
C ARG A 118 -6.34 -14.72 4.04
N GLY A 119 -5.16 -15.31 4.14
CA GLY A 119 -4.34 -15.68 2.98
C GLY A 119 -3.50 -14.55 2.38
N THR A 120 -3.61 -13.31 2.83
CA THR A 120 -2.79 -12.20 2.32
C THR A 120 -1.30 -12.43 2.51
N THR A 121 -0.88 -13.15 3.55
CA THR A 121 0.53 -13.55 3.75
C THR A 121 1.04 -14.43 2.62
N LEU A 122 0.21 -15.34 2.09
CA LEU A 122 0.59 -16.20 0.97
C LEU A 122 0.63 -15.41 -0.35
N GLU A 123 -0.33 -14.51 -0.54
CA GLU A 123 -0.35 -13.57 -1.66
C GLU A 123 0.87 -12.65 -1.62
N ALA A 124 1.23 -12.11 -0.45
CA ALA A 124 2.42 -11.29 -0.25
C ALA A 124 3.72 -11.97 -0.69
N ARG A 125 3.88 -13.29 -0.42
CA ARG A 125 5.02 -14.06 -0.92
C ARG A 125 5.06 -14.10 -2.44
N THR A 126 3.91 -14.30 -3.08
CA THR A 126 3.81 -14.31 -4.55
C THR A 126 4.15 -12.93 -5.12
N LEU A 127 3.65 -11.86 -4.51
CA LEU A 127 3.95 -10.48 -4.89
C LEU A 127 5.44 -10.15 -4.70
N TYR A 128 6.06 -10.61 -3.62
CA TYR A 128 7.50 -10.44 -3.39
C TYR A 128 8.32 -11.01 -4.56
N TRP A 129 8.07 -12.26 -4.95
CA TRP A 129 8.80 -12.90 -6.03
C TRP A 129 8.46 -12.34 -7.41
N ARG A 130 7.31 -11.67 -7.55
CA ARG A 130 6.97 -10.91 -8.77
C ARG A 130 7.83 -9.66 -8.90
N LEU A 131 8.12 -8.96 -7.80
CA LEU A 131 8.95 -7.75 -7.79
C LEU A 131 10.44 -8.06 -7.92
N HIS A 132 10.93 -9.03 -7.16
CA HIS A 132 12.37 -9.25 -6.99
C HIS A 132 12.92 -10.40 -7.85
N GLY A 133 12.06 -11.33 -8.24
CA GLY A 133 12.49 -12.56 -8.88
C GLY A 133 13.31 -13.48 -7.95
N PRO A 134 13.43 -14.77 -8.26
CA PRO A 134 14.28 -15.68 -7.51
C PRO A 134 15.75 -15.54 -7.93
N SER A 135 16.67 -15.68 -6.97
CA SER A 135 18.09 -15.81 -7.22
C SER A 135 18.37 -17.05 -8.07
N TRP A 136 19.53 -17.10 -8.75
CA TRP A 136 19.88 -18.23 -9.63
C TRP A 136 19.86 -19.59 -8.90
N TRP A 137 20.32 -19.66 -7.64
CA TRP A 137 20.34 -20.88 -6.84
C TRP A 137 18.92 -21.25 -6.31
N GLN A 138 18.05 -20.26 -6.05
CA GLN A 138 16.67 -20.51 -5.65
C GLN A 138 15.85 -21.15 -6.77
N ARG A 139 16.18 -20.88 -8.02
CA ARG A 139 15.55 -21.53 -9.20
C ARG A 139 15.77 -23.04 -9.22
N LEU A 140 16.79 -23.54 -8.53
CA LEU A 140 17.06 -24.97 -8.38
C LEU A 140 16.20 -25.64 -7.29
N LEU A 141 15.53 -24.85 -6.46
CA LEU A 141 14.69 -25.34 -5.38
C LEU A 141 13.20 -25.28 -5.76
N PRO A 142 12.35 -26.17 -5.21
CA PRO A 142 10.91 -26.07 -5.31
C PRO A 142 10.44 -24.69 -4.80
N ARG A 143 9.44 -24.09 -5.45
CA ARG A 143 8.91 -22.76 -5.08
C ARG A 143 8.41 -22.67 -3.64
N THR A 144 7.98 -23.78 -3.07
CA THR A 144 7.54 -23.88 -1.67
C THR A 144 8.65 -23.58 -0.66
N LEU A 145 9.91 -23.71 -1.06
CA LEU A 145 11.10 -23.42 -0.23
C LEU A 145 11.63 -22.00 -0.41
N TRP A 146 11.01 -21.20 -1.27
CA TRP A 146 11.41 -19.81 -1.47
C TRP A 146 10.88 -18.95 -0.33
N VAL A 147 11.74 -18.66 0.63
CA VAL A 147 11.41 -17.79 1.78
C VAL A 147 11.95 -16.39 1.53
N PRO A 148 11.08 -15.35 1.53
CA PRO A 148 11.53 -13.97 1.46
C PRO A 148 12.44 -13.62 2.64
N PRO A 149 13.50 -12.80 2.43
CA PRO A 149 14.50 -12.50 3.47
C PRO A 149 14.05 -11.43 4.47
N ARG A 150 12.84 -10.88 4.33
CA ARG A 150 12.30 -9.82 5.17
C ARG A 150 10.82 -10.02 5.49
N PRO A 151 10.28 -9.31 6.50
CA PRO A 151 8.83 -9.23 6.71
C PRO A 151 8.11 -8.71 5.45
N LEU A 152 6.88 -9.16 5.24
CA LEU A 152 6.08 -8.87 4.05
C LEU A 152 4.77 -8.13 4.37
N ASP A 153 4.67 -7.49 5.52
CA ASP A 153 3.47 -6.80 5.96
C ASP A 153 3.06 -5.69 4.96
N ASP A 154 4.04 -5.05 4.32
CA ASP A 154 3.83 -4.07 3.25
C ASP A 154 3.20 -4.69 2.00
N LEU A 155 3.63 -5.88 1.61
CA LEU A 155 3.07 -6.60 0.48
C LEU A 155 1.74 -7.28 0.82
N ALA A 156 1.50 -7.63 2.10
CA ALA A 156 0.18 -8.02 2.59
C ALA A 156 -0.79 -6.83 2.50
N ALA A 157 -0.34 -5.62 2.83
CA ALA A 157 -1.11 -4.39 2.63
C ALA A 157 -1.44 -4.14 1.14
N TRP A 158 -0.52 -4.46 0.22
CA TRP A 158 -0.82 -4.42 -1.22
C TRP A 158 -1.91 -5.41 -1.61
N ALA A 159 -1.86 -6.66 -1.11
CA ALA A 159 -2.92 -7.65 -1.36
C ALA A 159 -4.27 -7.19 -0.78
N ILE A 160 -4.28 -6.60 0.43
CA ILE A 160 -5.46 -6.01 1.07
C ILE A 160 -6.06 -4.90 0.19
N ALA A 161 -5.25 -3.96 -0.31
CA ALA A 161 -5.70 -2.92 -1.22
C ALA A 161 -6.38 -3.50 -2.47
N MET A 162 -5.74 -4.48 -3.11
CA MET A 162 -6.29 -5.14 -4.31
C MET A 162 -7.64 -5.83 -4.05
N ARG A 163 -7.86 -6.38 -2.86
CA ARG A 163 -9.15 -6.97 -2.48
C ARG A 163 -10.24 -5.91 -2.36
N GLY A 164 -9.94 -4.78 -1.70
CA GLY A 164 -10.87 -3.66 -1.62
C GLY A 164 -11.25 -3.10 -2.99
N MET A 165 -10.29 -3.04 -3.91
CA MET A 165 -10.52 -2.60 -5.30
C MET A 165 -11.38 -3.58 -6.12
N ALA A 166 -11.41 -4.87 -5.75
CA ALA A 166 -12.24 -5.87 -6.44
C ALA A 166 -13.73 -5.76 -6.08
N GLY A 167 -14.08 -4.98 -5.05
CA GLY A 167 -15.43 -4.93 -4.49
C GLY A 167 -15.78 -6.15 -3.63
N PRO A 168 -16.96 -6.16 -2.99
CA PRO A 168 -17.43 -7.34 -2.28
C PRO A 168 -17.61 -8.48 -3.27
N VAL A 169 -17.09 -9.65 -2.94
CA VAL A 169 -17.40 -10.89 -3.65
C VAL A 169 -18.79 -11.31 -3.17
N ASP A 170 -19.79 -11.20 -4.05
CA ASP A 170 -21.16 -11.67 -3.81
C ASP A 170 -21.21 -13.19 -3.58
#